data_92cf1c27a4fae32a4c152183ad69f38e
#
_entry.id   92cf1c27a4fae32a4c152183ad69f38e
#
_cell.length_a   1.000
_cell.length_b   1.000
_cell.length_c   1.000
_cell.angle_alpha   90.00
_cell.angle_beta   90.00
_cell.angle_gamma   90.00
#
_symmetry.space_group_name_H-M   'P 1'
#
loop_
_entity.id
_entity.type
_entity.pdbx_description
1 polymer ?
#
loop_
_entity_poly.entity_id
_entity_poly.type
_entity_poly.pdbx_seq_one_letter_code
_entity_poly.pdbx_strand_id
1 'polypeptide(L)'
;RFEMLEESLIYIREALSGNNLGFQGEYYQLEKFPVEPATLSEIPIIIGGGGKVKTPTLAGKYSEEFNIYAGPKETLQNSISLFKSVASENGRDEKTLEITTACPPVVGLTKESVDNSLISAAKALIQPEDEIAKNWQERSYLYGTPEDVVKTLSMWQEVGIDSVYLQLLDLEPSKRDE
;
A
#
# COMPACT_ATOMS: atom_id res chain seq x y z
N ARG A 1 -1.03 -7.11 -19.37
CA ARG A 1 -0.80 -6.07 -18.34
C ARG A 1 -0.11 -6.61 -17.10
N PHE A 2 -0.60 -7.72 -16.48
CA PHE A 2 0.07 -8.30 -15.30
C PHE A 2 1.36 -9.02 -15.66
N GLU A 3 1.44 -9.68 -16.79
CA GLU A 3 2.66 -10.29 -17.34
C GLU A 3 3.75 -9.23 -17.60
N MET A 4 3.36 -8.09 -18.18
CA MET A 4 4.27 -6.95 -18.33
C MET A 4 4.76 -6.41 -16.97
N LEU A 5 3.89 -6.35 -15.96
CA LEU A 5 4.31 -5.94 -14.61
C LEU A 5 5.29 -6.96 -14.01
N GLU A 6 5.02 -8.25 -14.16
CA GLU A 6 5.91 -9.30 -13.67
C GLU A 6 7.30 -9.21 -14.33
N GLU A 7 7.37 -9.04 -15.64
CA GLU A 7 8.65 -8.79 -16.34
C GLU A 7 9.33 -7.51 -15.85
N SER A 8 8.57 -6.43 -15.64
CA SER A 8 9.14 -5.17 -15.10
C SER A 8 9.76 -5.38 -13.72
N LEU A 9 9.15 -6.18 -12.87
CA LEU A 9 9.67 -6.46 -11.51
C LEU A 9 10.97 -7.26 -11.58
N ILE A 10 11.04 -8.29 -12.43
CA ILE A 10 12.25 -9.06 -12.65
C ILE A 10 13.35 -8.15 -13.19
N TYR A 11 13.04 -7.34 -14.20
CA TYR A 11 13.98 -6.39 -14.78
C TYR A 11 14.52 -5.38 -13.75
N ILE A 12 13.63 -4.76 -12.96
CA ILE A 12 14.03 -3.79 -11.93
C ILE A 12 14.95 -4.46 -10.90
N ARG A 13 14.63 -5.67 -10.46
CA ARG A 13 15.43 -6.42 -9.50
C ARG A 13 16.83 -6.72 -10.07
N GLU A 14 16.91 -7.15 -11.33
CA GLU A 14 18.16 -7.40 -12.02
C GLU A 14 18.99 -6.11 -12.17
N ALA A 15 18.37 -5.02 -12.60
CA ALA A 15 19.04 -3.74 -12.75
C ALA A 15 19.61 -3.21 -11.41
N LEU A 16 18.87 -3.38 -10.32
CA LEU A 16 19.28 -2.95 -8.98
C LEU A 16 20.30 -3.89 -8.31
N SER A 17 20.41 -5.14 -8.77
CA SER A 17 21.37 -6.10 -8.21
C SER A 17 22.84 -5.77 -8.50
N GLY A 18 23.09 -4.89 -9.46
CA GLY A 18 24.44 -4.57 -9.95
C GLY A 18 25.11 -5.66 -10.82
N ASN A 19 24.40 -6.77 -11.10
CA ASN A 19 24.94 -7.87 -11.89
C ASN A 19 25.14 -7.52 -13.37
N ASN A 20 24.41 -6.53 -13.87
CA ASN A 20 24.52 -6.01 -15.24
C ASN A 20 24.42 -7.11 -16.34
N LEU A 21 23.53 -8.07 -16.14
CA LEU A 21 23.34 -9.18 -17.07
C LEU A 21 22.45 -8.84 -18.27
N GLY A 22 21.73 -7.75 -18.19
CA GLY A 22 20.67 -7.38 -19.12
C GLY A 22 19.40 -8.21 -18.86
N PHE A 23 18.37 -7.96 -19.65
CA PHE A 23 17.09 -8.67 -19.53
C PHE A 23 16.52 -8.96 -20.92
N GLN A 24 16.04 -10.17 -21.12
CA GLN A 24 15.39 -10.63 -22.36
C GLN A 24 14.03 -11.23 -21.99
N GLY A 25 12.99 -10.42 -22.04
CA GLY A 25 11.61 -10.84 -21.80
C GLY A 25 10.77 -10.85 -23.08
N GLU A 26 9.50 -11.16 -22.94
CA GLU A 26 8.53 -11.09 -24.03
C GLU A 26 8.17 -9.63 -24.36
N TYR A 27 8.02 -8.79 -23.34
CA TYR A 27 7.59 -7.39 -23.45
C TYR A 27 8.76 -6.41 -23.36
N TYR A 28 9.78 -6.75 -22.58
CA TYR A 28 10.94 -5.87 -22.35
C TYR A 28 12.24 -6.56 -22.71
N GLN A 29 13.08 -5.84 -23.42
CA GLN A 29 14.42 -6.28 -23.78
C GLN A 29 15.39 -5.15 -23.48
N LEU A 30 16.40 -5.44 -22.68
CA LEU A 30 17.42 -4.48 -22.31
C LEU A 30 18.79 -5.08 -22.47
N GLU A 31 19.63 -4.34 -23.16
CA GLU A 31 21.04 -4.66 -23.26
C GLU A 31 21.72 -4.53 -21.90
N LYS A 32 22.88 -5.15 -21.76
CA LYS A 32 23.73 -4.98 -20.57
C LYS A 32 24.10 -3.51 -20.44
N PHE A 33 23.76 -2.89 -19.32
CA PHE A 33 24.25 -1.57 -18.98
C PHE A 33 24.45 -1.45 -17.46
N PRO A 34 25.50 -0.77 -17.00
CA PRO A 34 25.67 -0.53 -15.59
C PRO A 34 24.64 0.48 -15.09
N VAL A 35 24.03 0.20 -13.92
CA VAL A 35 23.28 1.21 -13.19
C VAL A 35 24.29 2.02 -12.37
N GLU A 36 24.47 3.29 -12.72
CA GLU A 36 25.41 4.17 -12.04
C GLU A 36 24.69 5.43 -11.53
N PRO A 37 24.92 5.80 -10.26
CA PRO A 37 25.75 5.10 -9.29
C PRO A 37 25.15 3.76 -8.86
N ALA A 38 26.00 2.78 -8.54
CA ALA A 38 25.53 1.52 -7.97
C ALA A 38 24.78 1.75 -6.65
N THR A 39 23.80 0.89 -6.37
CA THR A 39 23.06 0.96 -5.10
C THR A 39 23.96 0.64 -3.93
N LEU A 40 23.88 1.43 -2.84
CA LEU A 40 24.66 1.19 -1.62
C LEU A 40 24.10 0.04 -0.77
N SER A 41 22.82 -0.28 -0.97
CA SER A 41 22.11 -1.36 -0.29
C SER A 41 21.01 -1.90 -1.19
N GLU A 42 20.43 -3.02 -0.83
CA GLU A 42 19.23 -3.52 -1.49
C GLU A 42 18.08 -2.50 -1.35
N ILE A 43 17.42 -2.18 -2.46
CA ILE A 43 16.28 -1.27 -2.49
C ILE A 43 15.01 -2.11 -2.42
N PRO A 44 14.18 -1.97 -1.37
CA PRO A 44 12.94 -2.72 -1.26
C PRO A 44 11.94 -2.32 -2.35
N ILE A 45 11.23 -3.30 -2.87
CA ILE A 45 10.13 -3.09 -3.81
C ILE A 45 8.82 -3.10 -3.05
N ILE A 46 8.00 -2.07 -3.25
CA ILE A 46 6.63 -1.99 -2.74
C ILE A 46 5.67 -2.29 -3.88
N ILE A 47 4.79 -3.27 -3.69
CA ILE A 47 3.71 -3.53 -4.63
C ILE A 47 2.38 -3.15 -3.99
N GLY A 48 1.67 -2.20 -4.61
CA GLY A 48 0.39 -1.71 -4.13
C GLY A 48 -0.80 -2.14 -4.98
N GLY A 49 -1.96 -2.27 -4.34
CA GLY A 49 -3.22 -2.43 -5.05
C GLY A 49 -4.29 -3.26 -4.35
N GLY A 50 -5.52 -3.21 -4.91
CA GLY A 50 -6.72 -3.89 -4.39
C GLY A 50 -7.13 -5.15 -5.15
N GLY A 51 -6.26 -5.70 -6.00
CA GLY A 51 -6.56 -6.92 -6.74
C GLY A 51 -6.64 -8.14 -5.82
N LYS A 52 -7.69 -8.96 -5.99
CA LYS A 52 -7.97 -10.09 -5.07
C LYS A 52 -6.99 -11.26 -5.21
N VAL A 53 -6.39 -11.47 -6.40
CA VAL A 53 -5.52 -12.61 -6.68
C VAL A 53 -4.19 -12.16 -7.27
N LYS A 54 -4.19 -11.51 -8.43
CA LYS A 54 -2.95 -11.21 -9.17
C LYS A 54 -2.01 -10.28 -8.42
N THR A 55 -2.55 -9.25 -7.73
CA THR A 55 -1.72 -8.31 -6.97
C THR A 55 -1.02 -8.97 -5.78
N PRO A 56 -1.72 -9.65 -4.85
CA PRO A 56 -1.05 -10.34 -3.75
C PRO A 56 -0.12 -11.46 -4.23
N THR A 57 -0.41 -12.12 -5.36
CA THR A 57 0.49 -13.12 -5.95
C THR A 57 1.81 -12.49 -6.42
N LEU A 58 1.76 -11.37 -7.16
CA LEU A 58 2.99 -10.69 -7.57
C LEU A 58 3.75 -10.09 -6.39
N ALA A 59 3.02 -9.53 -5.41
CA ALA A 59 3.64 -9.05 -4.19
C ALA A 59 4.38 -10.17 -3.45
N GLY A 60 3.76 -11.32 -3.23
CA GLY A 60 4.37 -12.47 -2.58
C GLY A 60 5.63 -12.97 -3.28
N LYS A 61 5.67 -12.90 -4.61
CA LYS A 61 6.86 -13.29 -5.39
C LYS A 61 8.00 -12.27 -5.32
N TYR A 62 7.69 -10.97 -5.41
CA TYR A 62 8.69 -9.96 -5.80
C TYR A 62 8.87 -8.79 -4.86
N SER A 63 7.95 -8.50 -3.91
CA SER A 63 8.05 -7.31 -3.06
C SER A 63 8.47 -7.59 -1.63
N GLU A 64 9.16 -6.66 -1.03
CA GLU A 64 9.43 -6.64 0.41
C GLU A 64 8.24 -6.07 1.18
N GLU A 65 7.43 -5.24 0.51
CA GLU A 65 6.24 -4.64 1.10
C GLU A 65 5.02 -4.82 0.19
N PHE A 66 3.91 -5.27 0.78
CA PHE A 66 2.60 -5.29 0.13
C PHE A 66 1.72 -4.17 0.69
N ASN A 67 1.53 -3.11 -0.09
CA ASN A 67 0.64 -2.01 0.26
C ASN A 67 -0.79 -2.32 -0.19
N ILE A 68 -1.58 -2.95 0.68
CA ILE A 68 -2.95 -3.37 0.38
C ILE A 68 -3.94 -2.21 0.53
N TYR A 69 -4.93 -2.12 -0.33
CA TYR A 69 -6.06 -1.21 -0.10
C TYR A 69 -6.84 -1.63 1.13
N ALA A 70 -7.09 -0.70 2.05
CA ALA A 70 -7.96 -0.95 3.18
C ALA A 70 -9.36 -1.35 2.72
N GLY A 71 -10.05 -2.13 3.54
CA GLY A 71 -11.33 -2.70 3.21
C GLY A 71 -11.88 -3.61 4.31
N PRO A 72 -12.98 -4.34 4.04
CA PRO A 72 -13.56 -5.28 4.98
C PRO A 72 -12.56 -6.34 5.44
N LYS A 73 -12.62 -6.69 6.74
CA LYS A 73 -11.72 -7.63 7.40
C LYS A 73 -11.47 -8.92 6.60
N GLU A 74 -12.52 -9.56 6.11
CA GLU A 74 -12.42 -10.80 5.34
C GLU A 74 -11.63 -10.62 4.02
N THR A 75 -11.83 -9.49 3.33
CA THR A 75 -11.09 -9.18 2.10
C THR A 75 -9.60 -9.00 2.39
N LEU A 76 -9.25 -8.31 3.47
CA LEU A 76 -7.87 -8.13 3.91
C LEU A 76 -7.24 -9.48 4.27
N GLN A 77 -7.91 -10.28 5.09
CA GLN A 77 -7.42 -11.61 5.50
C GLN A 77 -7.13 -12.51 4.30
N ASN A 78 -8.04 -12.57 3.32
CA ASN A 78 -7.85 -13.40 2.13
C ASN A 78 -6.64 -12.95 1.31
N SER A 79 -6.48 -11.65 1.09
CA SER A 79 -5.36 -11.10 0.31
C SER A 79 -4.03 -11.26 1.03
N ILE A 80 -3.99 -11.03 2.35
CA ILE A 80 -2.79 -11.20 3.17
C ILE A 80 -2.37 -12.67 3.25
N SER A 81 -3.33 -13.57 3.44
CA SER A 81 -3.06 -15.01 3.46
C SER A 81 -2.47 -15.50 2.13
N LEU A 82 -3.01 -15.02 1.00
CA LEU A 82 -2.48 -15.35 -0.31
C LEU A 82 -1.07 -14.79 -0.52
N PHE A 83 -0.83 -13.53 -0.14
CA PHE A 83 0.49 -12.91 -0.18
C PHE A 83 1.54 -13.74 0.57
N LYS A 84 1.24 -14.12 1.83
CA LYS A 84 2.13 -14.92 2.67
C LYS A 84 2.35 -16.33 2.13
N SER A 85 1.29 -17.00 1.66
CA SER A 85 1.40 -18.34 1.04
C SER A 85 2.33 -18.31 -0.15
N VAL A 86 2.12 -17.36 -1.07
CA VAL A 86 2.97 -17.24 -2.26
C VAL A 86 4.42 -16.89 -1.90
N ALA A 87 4.64 -16.03 -0.92
CA ALA A 87 5.99 -15.71 -0.45
C ALA A 87 6.70 -16.98 0.09
N SER A 88 6.03 -17.74 0.95
CA SER A 88 6.54 -19.00 1.49
C SER A 88 6.84 -20.04 0.39
N GLU A 89 5.94 -20.21 -0.58
CA GLU A 89 6.13 -21.09 -1.74
C GLU A 89 7.35 -20.70 -2.61
N ASN A 90 7.73 -19.43 -2.59
CA ASN A 90 8.91 -18.90 -3.27
C ASN A 90 10.15 -18.82 -2.35
N GLY A 91 10.13 -19.48 -1.19
CA GLY A 91 11.26 -19.58 -0.28
C GLY A 91 11.61 -18.29 0.46
N ARG A 92 10.67 -17.34 0.53
CA ARG A 92 10.87 -16.04 1.21
C ARG A 92 10.45 -16.15 2.67
N ASP A 93 11.20 -15.50 3.56
CA ASP A 93 10.89 -15.46 4.99
C ASP A 93 9.80 -14.41 5.24
N GLU A 94 8.63 -14.86 5.69
CA GLU A 94 7.49 -13.99 6.02
C GLU A 94 7.84 -12.89 7.04
N LYS A 95 8.84 -13.09 7.89
CA LYS A 95 9.27 -12.12 8.90
C LYS A 95 10.01 -10.92 8.31
N THR A 96 10.48 -11.03 7.08
CA THR A 96 11.16 -9.94 6.38
C THR A 96 10.21 -9.14 5.49
N LEU A 97 8.93 -9.51 5.45
CA LEU A 97 7.92 -8.90 4.62
C LEU A 97 7.04 -7.97 5.45
N GLU A 98 6.74 -6.81 4.90
CA GLU A 98 5.89 -5.81 5.52
C GLU A 98 4.53 -5.73 4.81
N ILE A 99 3.46 -5.59 5.58
CA ILE A 99 2.11 -5.38 5.06
C ILE A 99 1.64 -4.02 5.53
N THR A 100 1.38 -3.16 4.56
CA THR A 100 0.98 -1.78 4.84
C THR A 100 -0.35 -1.45 4.19
N THR A 101 -0.97 -0.38 4.63
CA THR A 101 -2.11 0.22 3.94
C THR A 101 -1.95 1.73 3.86
N ALA A 102 -2.71 2.38 2.99
CA ALA A 102 -2.72 3.82 2.88
C ALA A 102 -4.16 4.32 2.91
N CYS A 103 -4.41 5.38 3.68
CA CYS A 103 -5.72 6.03 3.68
C CYS A 103 -5.62 7.51 4.01
N PRO A 104 -6.50 8.35 3.46
CA PRO A 104 -6.73 9.69 3.95
C PRO A 104 -7.60 9.60 5.22
N PRO A 105 -7.14 10.13 6.38
CA PRO A 105 -7.93 10.12 7.60
C PRO A 105 -9.01 11.20 7.58
N VAL A 106 -10.21 10.88 8.10
CA VAL A 106 -11.26 11.85 8.45
C VAL A 106 -11.55 11.68 9.94
N VAL A 107 -10.75 12.34 10.75
CA VAL A 107 -10.70 12.10 12.20
C VAL A 107 -10.78 13.39 13.00
N GLY A 108 -11.20 13.30 14.25
CA GLY A 108 -11.25 14.44 15.16
C GLY A 108 -11.40 14.00 16.61
N LEU A 109 -11.01 14.85 17.56
CA LEU A 109 -11.13 14.55 18.99
C LEU A 109 -12.59 14.52 19.48
N THR A 110 -13.49 15.24 18.78
CA THR A 110 -14.92 15.31 19.05
C THR A 110 -15.69 15.07 17.76
N LYS A 111 -16.98 14.77 17.88
CA LYS A 111 -17.85 14.64 16.71
C LYS A 111 -17.84 15.90 15.82
N GLU A 112 -17.87 17.08 16.43
CA GLU A 112 -17.79 18.36 15.71
C GLU A 112 -16.48 18.48 14.92
N SER A 113 -15.34 18.09 15.50
CA SER A 113 -14.05 18.10 14.77
C SER A 113 -13.98 17.03 13.67
N VAL A 114 -14.67 15.91 13.81
CA VAL A 114 -14.83 14.92 12.74
C VAL A 114 -15.64 15.49 11.58
N ASP A 115 -16.76 16.17 11.89
CA ASP A 115 -17.62 16.81 10.88
C ASP A 115 -16.81 17.90 10.11
N ASN A 116 -16.00 18.70 10.80
CA ASN A 116 -15.12 19.68 10.17
C ASN A 116 -14.04 19.03 9.28
N SER A 117 -13.46 17.90 9.71
CA SER A 117 -12.52 17.12 8.92
C SER A 117 -13.17 16.54 7.66
N LEU A 118 -14.43 16.07 7.78
CA LEU A 118 -15.22 15.59 6.64
C LEU A 118 -15.48 16.69 5.61
N ILE A 119 -15.89 17.88 6.07
CA ILE A 119 -16.08 19.07 5.19
C ILE A 119 -14.77 19.40 4.46
N SER A 120 -13.64 19.40 5.17
CA SER A 120 -12.33 19.67 4.58
C SER A 120 -11.95 18.62 3.52
N ALA A 121 -12.16 17.34 3.81
CA ALA A 121 -11.92 16.26 2.87
C ALA A 121 -12.84 16.36 1.63
N ALA A 122 -14.13 16.67 1.82
CA ALA A 122 -15.09 16.89 0.76
C ALA A 122 -14.64 18.01 -0.20
N LYS A 123 -14.17 19.11 0.36
CA LYS A 123 -13.63 20.24 -0.39
C LYS A 123 -12.36 19.86 -1.16
N ALA A 124 -11.43 19.17 -0.52
CA ALA A 124 -10.16 18.77 -1.14
C ALA A 124 -10.36 17.76 -2.28
N LEU A 125 -11.31 16.84 -2.14
CA LEU A 125 -11.59 15.80 -3.13
C LEU A 125 -12.66 16.20 -4.17
N ILE A 126 -13.30 17.36 -3.98
CA ILE A 126 -14.41 17.84 -4.83
C ILE A 126 -15.54 16.78 -4.90
N GLN A 127 -15.91 16.24 -3.75
CA GLN A 127 -16.95 15.22 -3.61
C GLN A 127 -17.94 15.60 -2.50
N PRO A 128 -19.22 15.15 -2.57
CA PRO A 128 -20.18 15.33 -1.50
C PRO A 128 -19.75 14.65 -0.20
N GLU A 129 -20.07 15.26 0.95
CA GLU A 129 -19.72 14.77 2.29
C GLU A 129 -20.30 13.38 2.57
N ASP A 130 -21.54 13.14 2.18
CA ASP A 130 -22.22 11.86 2.36
C ASP A 130 -21.59 10.73 1.54
N GLU A 131 -21.11 11.01 0.33
CA GLU A 131 -20.37 10.05 -0.48
C GLU A 131 -19.02 9.70 0.16
N ILE A 132 -18.31 10.71 0.70
CA ILE A 132 -17.03 10.48 1.40
C ILE A 132 -17.29 9.65 2.65
N ALA A 133 -18.22 10.04 3.51
CA ALA A 133 -18.54 9.30 4.73
C ALA A 133 -18.88 7.83 4.44
N LYS A 134 -19.68 7.58 3.41
CA LYS A 134 -20.03 6.23 2.95
C LYS A 134 -18.79 5.48 2.46
N ASN A 135 -18.00 6.07 1.58
CA ASN A 135 -16.81 5.45 1.00
C ASN A 135 -15.77 5.11 2.08
N TRP A 136 -15.57 5.97 3.08
CA TRP A 136 -14.63 5.74 4.18
C TRP A 136 -15.06 4.55 5.04
N GLN A 137 -16.36 4.44 5.34
CA GLN A 137 -16.90 3.32 6.08
C GLN A 137 -16.81 2.00 5.30
N GLU A 138 -17.22 1.99 4.04
CA GLU A 138 -17.15 0.80 3.18
C GLU A 138 -15.70 0.30 2.97
N ARG A 139 -14.74 1.21 2.94
CA ARG A 139 -13.32 0.92 2.80
C ARG A 139 -12.61 0.67 4.12
N SER A 140 -13.31 0.80 5.25
CA SER A 140 -12.71 0.72 6.58
C SER A 140 -11.50 1.65 6.73
N TYR A 141 -11.59 2.86 6.20
CA TYR A 141 -10.60 3.92 6.41
C TYR A 141 -10.70 4.49 7.83
N LEU A 142 -9.68 5.22 8.25
CA LEU A 142 -9.70 5.93 9.53
C LEU A 142 -10.74 7.04 9.49
N TYR A 143 -11.87 6.82 10.18
CA TYR A 143 -13.01 7.71 10.20
C TYR A 143 -13.60 7.77 11.61
N GLY A 144 -13.74 8.98 12.18
CA GLY A 144 -14.42 9.20 13.44
C GLY A 144 -13.54 9.71 14.58
N THR A 145 -13.99 9.45 15.79
CA THR A 145 -13.32 9.83 17.04
C THR A 145 -12.14 8.89 17.35
N PRO A 146 -11.30 9.21 18.37
CA PRO A 146 -10.20 8.33 18.76
C PRO A 146 -10.63 6.89 19.06
N GLU A 147 -11.83 6.71 19.64
CA GLU A 147 -12.37 5.37 19.91
C GLU A 147 -12.67 4.60 18.62
N ASP A 148 -13.16 5.27 17.58
CA ASP A 148 -13.45 4.65 16.29
C ASP A 148 -12.15 4.33 15.53
N VAL A 149 -11.16 5.22 15.60
CA VAL A 149 -9.83 5.02 15.04
C VAL A 149 -9.15 3.81 15.68
N VAL A 150 -9.20 3.68 17.02
CA VAL A 150 -8.62 2.52 17.74
C VAL A 150 -9.27 1.21 17.28
N LYS A 151 -10.59 1.18 17.08
CA LYS A 151 -11.28 -0.02 16.57
C LYS A 151 -10.76 -0.43 15.18
N THR A 152 -10.60 0.55 14.29
CA THR A 152 -10.09 0.29 12.93
C THR A 152 -8.64 -0.18 12.97
N LEU A 153 -7.78 0.49 13.73
CA LEU A 153 -6.36 0.10 13.90
C LEU A 153 -6.23 -1.29 14.53
N SER A 154 -7.06 -1.60 15.53
CA SER A 154 -7.06 -2.93 16.14
C SER A 154 -7.47 -4.03 15.14
N MET A 155 -8.46 -3.76 14.31
CA MET A 155 -8.85 -4.67 13.25
C MET A 155 -7.74 -4.85 12.22
N TRP A 156 -7.05 -3.78 11.82
CA TRP A 156 -5.91 -3.87 10.91
C TRP A 156 -4.76 -4.67 11.50
N GLN A 157 -4.41 -4.42 12.77
CA GLN A 157 -3.40 -5.19 13.48
C GLN A 157 -3.77 -6.68 13.56
N GLU A 158 -5.03 -7.00 13.86
CA GLU A 158 -5.53 -8.37 13.96
C GLU A 158 -5.40 -9.15 12.63
N VAL A 159 -5.59 -8.47 11.50
CA VAL A 159 -5.43 -9.10 10.18
C VAL A 159 -3.97 -9.13 9.70
N GLY A 160 -3.05 -8.49 10.43
CA GLY A 160 -1.61 -8.49 10.16
C GLY A 160 -1.13 -7.34 9.28
N ILE A 161 -1.76 -6.16 9.35
CA ILE A 161 -1.22 -4.92 8.80
C ILE A 161 -0.23 -4.36 9.83
N ASP A 162 0.99 -4.08 9.38
CA ASP A 162 2.10 -3.63 10.23
C ASP A 162 2.15 -2.10 10.34
N SER A 163 1.89 -1.39 9.25
CA SER A 163 2.01 0.06 9.18
C SER A 163 0.93 0.71 8.31
N VAL A 164 0.69 2.01 8.51
CA VAL A 164 -0.24 2.81 7.72
C VAL A 164 0.39 4.11 7.22
N TYR A 165 0.23 4.40 5.94
CA TYR A 165 0.58 5.68 5.33
C TYR A 165 -0.63 6.61 5.37
N LEU A 166 -0.54 7.69 6.15
CA LEU A 166 -1.58 8.70 6.22
C LEU A 166 -1.46 9.70 5.07
N GLN A 167 -2.48 9.81 4.27
CA GLN A 167 -2.58 10.76 3.17
C GLN A 167 -3.33 12.02 3.66
N LEU A 168 -2.60 13.03 4.10
CA LEU A 168 -3.17 14.26 4.64
C LEU A 168 -3.63 15.16 3.48
N LEU A 169 -4.95 15.26 3.29
CA LEU A 169 -5.57 15.96 2.15
C LEU A 169 -5.64 17.48 2.31
N ASP A 170 -5.63 17.96 3.55
CA ASP A 170 -5.93 19.35 3.92
C ASP A 170 -4.72 20.15 4.42
N LEU A 171 -3.52 19.57 4.33
CA LEU A 171 -2.31 20.28 4.72
C LEU A 171 -1.92 21.33 3.68
N GLU A 172 -2.34 22.56 3.91
CA GLU A 172 -1.68 23.71 3.30
C GLU A 172 -0.20 23.73 3.71
N PRO A 173 0.74 24.06 2.80
CA PRO A 173 2.16 24.12 3.13
C PRO A 173 2.51 24.99 4.34
N SER A 174 1.70 26.02 4.61
CA SER A 174 1.83 26.95 5.75
C SER A 174 1.39 26.35 7.10
N LYS A 175 0.71 25.19 7.12
CA LYS A 175 0.19 24.53 8.33
C LYS A 175 0.91 23.22 8.67
N ARG A 176 2.03 22.93 7.99
CA ARG A 176 2.77 21.67 8.20
C ARG A 176 3.55 21.62 9.50
N ASP A 177 3.77 22.76 10.14
CA ASP A 177 4.58 22.91 11.36
C ASP A 177 3.73 23.10 12.62
N GLU A 178 2.39 23.02 12.54
CA GLU A 178 1.47 23.03 13.67
C GLU A 178 0.99 21.59 14.00
#